data_d960e1f35b923787cb485f4c7f58aa69
#
_entry.id   d960e1f35b923787cb485f4c7f58aa69
#
_cell.length_a   1.000
_cell.length_b   1.000
_cell.length_c   1.000
_cell.angle_alpha   90.00
_cell.angle_beta   90.00
_cell.angle_gamma   90.00
#
_symmetry.space_group_name_H-M   'P 1'
#
loop_
_entity.id
_entity.type
_entity.pdbx_description
1 polymer ?
#
loop_
_entity_poly.entity_id
_entity_poly.type
_entity_poly.pdbx_seq_one_letter_code
_entity_poly.pdbx_strand_id
1 'polypeptide(L)'
;RLVDGLFNQYGLEINYIGGGCGTLQKLDQPCVLTPQGILQDAALLLMADITSGIGVAHGWQSISRAFKVTEVEGNEIISIDWRPAADVYRNVVEDHSGLRFCEIPFSEIARAYPFGIAKLADELVIRDPIALKGQRIVCVGEVRRGSYVHVMHGKPDYVSAAAGRARQRAMENLKGR
;
A
#
# COMPACT_ATOMS: atom_id res chain seq x y z
N ARG A 1 -3.84 6.76 -12.26
CA ARG A 1 -4.40 7.39 -13.47
C ARG A 1 -5.46 8.46 -13.17
N LEU A 2 -6.52 8.16 -12.35
CA LEU A 2 -7.52 9.18 -11.99
C LEU A 2 -6.89 10.33 -11.19
N VAL A 3 -6.16 10.01 -10.12
CA VAL A 3 -5.48 11.01 -9.28
C VAL A 3 -4.45 11.81 -10.09
N ASP A 4 -3.71 11.15 -10.98
CA ASP A 4 -2.74 11.84 -11.86
C ASP A 4 -3.45 12.83 -12.79
N GLY A 5 -4.62 12.45 -13.34
CA GLY A 5 -5.45 13.33 -14.16
C GLY A 5 -5.95 14.55 -13.38
N LEU A 6 -6.45 14.34 -12.18
CA LEU A 6 -6.90 15.43 -11.29
C LEU A 6 -5.73 16.34 -10.90
N PHE A 7 -4.57 15.76 -10.55
CA PHE A 7 -3.37 16.52 -10.21
C PHE A 7 -2.86 17.36 -11.39
N ASN A 8 -2.87 16.81 -12.60
CA ASN A 8 -2.49 17.56 -13.81
C ASN A 8 -3.44 18.73 -14.10
N GLN A 9 -4.72 18.62 -13.71
CA GLN A 9 -5.73 19.64 -13.89
C GLN A 9 -5.67 20.76 -12.83
N TYR A 10 -5.51 20.38 -11.56
CA TYR A 10 -5.68 21.27 -10.40
C TYR A 10 -4.39 21.49 -9.59
N GLY A 11 -3.32 20.74 -9.88
CA GLY A 11 -2.02 20.90 -9.22
C GLY A 11 -2.07 20.69 -7.71
N LEU A 12 -1.33 21.54 -7.01
CA LEU A 12 -1.22 21.54 -5.54
C LEU A 12 -2.23 22.52 -4.85
N GLU A 13 -3.09 23.17 -5.63
CA GLU A 13 -4.03 24.15 -5.09
C GLU A 13 -5.16 23.50 -4.28
N ILE A 14 -5.42 22.23 -4.53
CA ILE A 14 -6.41 21.45 -3.80
C ILE A 14 -5.79 20.27 -3.05
N ASN A 15 -6.42 19.89 -1.95
CA ASN A 15 -6.08 18.69 -1.21
C ASN A 15 -6.84 17.49 -1.77
N TYR A 16 -6.10 16.42 -2.08
CA TYR A 16 -6.67 15.16 -2.56
C TYR A 16 -6.73 14.16 -1.41
N ILE A 17 -7.91 13.66 -1.11
CA ILE A 17 -8.11 12.59 -0.14
C ILE A 17 -9.08 11.56 -0.69
N GLY A 18 -8.79 10.30 -0.51
CA GLY A 18 -9.65 9.23 -0.99
C GLY A 18 -9.01 7.87 -0.89
N GLY A 19 -9.71 6.87 -1.40
CA GLY A 19 -9.24 5.50 -1.41
C GLY A 19 -9.96 4.66 -2.47
N GLY A 20 -9.41 3.49 -2.76
CA GLY A 20 -10.07 2.48 -3.57
C GLY A 20 -11.07 1.70 -2.74
N CYS A 21 -12.19 1.31 -3.34
CA CYS A 21 -13.12 0.35 -2.78
C CYS A 21 -13.08 -0.95 -3.59
N GLY A 22 -13.34 -2.04 -2.94
CA GLY A 22 -13.30 -3.37 -3.53
C GLY A 22 -13.21 -4.46 -2.48
N THR A 23 -13.19 -5.70 -2.93
CA THR A 23 -12.91 -6.86 -2.08
C THR A 23 -11.71 -7.61 -2.63
N LEU A 24 -10.83 -8.10 -1.76
CA LEU A 24 -9.68 -8.91 -2.14
C LEU A 24 -10.06 -10.30 -2.68
N GLN A 25 -11.30 -10.72 -2.44
CA GLN A 25 -11.78 -12.05 -2.85
C GLN A 25 -12.42 -12.06 -4.23
N LYS A 26 -12.97 -10.91 -4.68
CA LYS A 26 -13.63 -10.76 -5.97
C LYS A 26 -13.39 -9.36 -6.52
N LEU A 27 -12.38 -9.22 -7.37
CA LEU A 27 -11.96 -7.93 -7.93
C LEU A 27 -12.98 -7.32 -8.89
N ASP A 28 -13.88 -8.15 -9.47
CA ASP A 28 -14.84 -7.74 -10.50
C ASP A 28 -16.27 -7.60 -9.96
N GLN A 29 -16.43 -6.98 -8.80
CA GLN A 29 -17.76 -6.72 -8.24
C GLN A 29 -18.04 -5.23 -8.12
N PRO A 30 -19.30 -4.79 -8.37
CA PRO A 30 -19.73 -3.44 -8.07
C PRO A 30 -19.48 -3.10 -6.60
N CYS A 31 -18.83 -1.98 -6.34
CA CYS A 31 -18.41 -1.58 -4.98
C CYS A 31 -18.49 -0.08 -4.73
N VAL A 32 -18.82 0.73 -5.74
CA VAL A 32 -18.98 2.18 -5.59
C VAL A 32 -20.44 2.50 -5.34
N LEU A 33 -20.76 2.90 -4.12
CA LEU A 33 -22.11 3.28 -3.71
C LEU A 33 -22.42 4.71 -4.19
N THR A 34 -23.51 4.86 -4.92
CA THR A 34 -24.02 6.15 -5.41
C THR A 34 -25.51 6.27 -5.15
N PRO A 35 -26.11 7.48 -5.27
CA PRO A 35 -27.56 7.63 -5.21
C PRO A 35 -28.34 6.80 -6.26
N GLN A 36 -27.68 6.44 -7.35
CA GLN A 36 -28.26 5.63 -8.45
C GLN A 36 -28.10 4.12 -8.24
N GLY A 37 -27.35 3.71 -7.20
CA GLY A 37 -27.10 2.31 -6.91
C GLY A 37 -25.61 2.00 -6.71
N ILE A 38 -25.26 0.71 -6.79
CA ILE A 38 -23.89 0.23 -6.68
C ILE A 38 -23.30 0.07 -8.07
N LEU A 39 -22.19 0.75 -8.34
CA LEU A 39 -21.52 0.78 -9.64
C LEU A 39 -20.20 0.02 -9.60
N GLN A 40 -19.81 -0.51 -10.76
CA GLN A 40 -18.50 -1.11 -11.04
C GLN A 40 -17.71 -0.16 -11.96
N ASP A 41 -16.39 -0.23 -11.89
CA ASP A 41 -15.48 0.57 -12.74
C ASP A 41 -15.80 2.08 -12.73
N ALA A 42 -16.22 2.59 -11.58
CA ALA A 42 -16.64 3.95 -11.37
C ALA A 42 -15.78 4.67 -10.32
N ALA A 43 -15.83 5.99 -10.34
CA ALA A 43 -15.27 6.84 -9.31
C ALA A 43 -16.31 7.85 -8.83
N LEU A 44 -16.43 8.02 -7.52
CA LEU A 44 -17.22 9.07 -6.91
C LEU A 44 -16.28 10.18 -6.46
N LEU A 45 -16.52 11.39 -6.96
CA LEU A 45 -15.74 12.59 -6.61
C LEU A 45 -16.63 13.57 -5.85
N LEU A 46 -16.11 14.07 -4.74
CA LEU A 46 -16.69 15.17 -3.99
C LEU A 46 -15.71 16.34 -4.00
N MET A 47 -16.16 17.50 -4.44
CA MET A 47 -15.42 18.76 -4.30
C MET A 47 -16.09 19.62 -3.22
N ALA A 48 -15.28 20.14 -2.29
CA ALA A 48 -15.78 20.98 -1.21
C ALA A 48 -14.83 22.18 -1.02
N ASP A 49 -15.41 23.36 -0.85
CA ASP A 49 -14.66 24.58 -0.47
C ASP A 49 -14.60 24.65 1.05
N ILE A 50 -13.59 24.00 1.60
CA ILE A 50 -13.34 23.92 3.05
C ILE A 50 -11.85 24.04 3.36
N THR A 51 -11.54 24.68 4.46
CA THR A 51 -10.17 24.66 5.00
C THR A 51 -9.86 23.25 5.49
N SER A 52 -8.81 22.62 4.96
CA SER A 52 -8.48 21.25 5.27
C SER A 52 -6.98 21.03 5.45
N GLY A 53 -6.62 20.12 6.32
CA GLY A 53 -5.25 19.61 6.50
C GLY A 53 -5.21 18.10 6.32
N ILE A 54 -4.19 17.60 5.63
CA ILE A 54 -4.00 16.18 5.41
C ILE A 54 -2.84 15.67 6.24
N GLY A 55 -3.05 14.55 6.92
CA GLY A 55 -2.00 13.81 7.60
C GLY A 55 -2.07 12.32 7.26
N VAL A 56 -0.93 11.74 6.95
CA VAL A 56 -0.79 10.32 6.63
C VAL A 56 0.24 9.69 7.56
N ALA A 57 -0.08 8.56 8.12
CA ALA A 57 0.85 7.74 8.88
C ALA A 57 0.42 6.27 8.83
N HIS A 58 1.37 5.37 8.92
CA HIS A 58 1.13 3.94 9.06
C HIS A 58 1.84 3.40 10.30
N GLY A 59 1.36 2.27 10.82
CA GLY A 59 1.93 1.60 11.99
C GLY A 59 2.89 0.45 11.66
N TRP A 60 3.18 0.26 10.38
CA TRP A 60 4.09 -0.79 9.92
C TRP A 60 5.54 -0.42 10.22
N GLN A 61 6.32 -1.41 10.64
CA GLN A 61 7.75 -1.27 10.89
C GLN A 61 8.53 -2.19 9.95
N SER A 62 9.68 -1.73 9.48
CA SER A 62 10.57 -2.56 8.67
C SER A 62 11.19 -3.67 9.53
N ILE A 63 11.09 -4.92 9.04
CA ILE A 63 11.74 -6.10 9.63
C ILE A 63 12.89 -6.60 8.78
N SER A 64 13.18 -5.94 7.68
CA SER A 64 14.25 -6.30 6.76
C SER A 64 15.09 -5.09 6.38
N ARG A 65 16.26 -5.35 5.81
CA ARG A 65 16.98 -4.34 5.04
C ARG A 65 16.18 -3.94 3.79
N ALA A 66 16.62 -2.88 3.14
CA ALA A 66 16.13 -2.54 1.81
C ALA A 66 16.60 -3.59 0.78
N PHE A 67 15.67 -4.04 -0.05
CA PHE A 67 15.93 -4.92 -1.18
C PHE A 67 15.59 -4.20 -2.48
N LYS A 68 16.38 -4.39 -3.53
CA LYS A 68 16.09 -3.81 -4.83
C LYS A 68 15.16 -4.71 -5.64
N VAL A 69 14.05 -4.15 -6.13
CA VAL A 69 13.18 -4.84 -7.11
C VAL A 69 13.88 -4.86 -8.46
N THR A 70 14.21 -6.05 -8.94
CA THR A 70 15.03 -6.21 -10.15
C THR A 70 14.21 -6.52 -11.40
N GLU A 71 13.09 -7.22 -11.27
CA GLU A 71 12.16 -7.49 -12.37
C GLU A 71 10.71 -7.41 -11.92
N VAL A 72 9.86 -6.86 -12.80
CA VAL A 72 8.42 -6.71 -12.57
C VAL A 72 7.64 -6.91 -13.88
N GLU A 73 6.38 -7.31 -13.75
CA GLU A 73 5.40 -7.34 -14.83
C GLU A 73 4.05 -6.85 -14.29
N GLY A 74 3.64 -5.64 -14.71
CA GLY A 74 2.44 -5.00 -14.14
C GLY A 74 2.53 -4.81 -12.63
N ASN A 75 1.66 -5.51 -11.88
CA ASN A 75 1.65 -5.53 -10.42
C ASN A 75 2.33 -6.78 -9.80
N GLU A 76 3.04 -7.55 -10.63
CA GLU A 76 3.78 -8.74 -10.20
C GLU A 76 5.25 -8.43 -10.01
N ILE A 77 5.79 -8.71 -8.82
CA ILE A 77 7.22 -8.69 -8.56
C ILE A 77 7.77 -10.06 -8.92
N ILE A 78 8.66 -10.11 -9.91
CA ILE A 78 9.28 -11.35 -10.40
C ILE A 78 10.53 -11.66 -9.59
N SER A 79 11.44 -10.67 -9.48
CA SER A 79 12.69 -10.84 -8.74
C SER A 79 13.04 -9.65 -7.85
N ILE A 80 13.69 -9.96 -6.74
CA ILE A 80 14.22 -9.04 -5.75
C ILE A 80 15.68 -9.41 -5.51
N ASP A 81 16.60 -8.46 -5.67
CA ASP A 81 18.05 -8.68 -5.63
C ASP A 81 18.48 -9.85 -6.52
N TRP A 82 17.90 -9.96 -7.73
CA TRP A 82 18.16 -11.01 -8.72
C TRP A 82 17.79 -12.44 -8.27
N ARG A 83 17.00 -12.57 -7.21
CA ARG A 83 16.46 -13.82 -6.70
C ARG A 83 14.93 -13.84 -6.89
N PRO A 84 14.30 -15.01 -6.99
CA PRO A 84 12.84 -15.10 -7.03
C PRO A 84 12.20 -14.32 -5.87
N ALA A 85 11.20 -13.49 -6.18
CA ALA A 85 10.60 -12.60 -5.18
C ALA A 85 9.99 -13.37 -4.00
N ALA A 86 9.31 -14.48 -4.30
CA ALA A 86 8.70 -15.33 -3.27
C ALA A 86 9.72 -15.92 -2.30
N ASP A 87 10.92 -16.28 -2.78
CA ASP A 87 11.96 -16.86 -1.93
C ASP A 87 12.55 -15.81 -0.98
N VAL A 88 12.82 -14.61 -1.49
CA VAL A 88 13.31 -13.50 -0.65
C VAL A 88 12.29 -13.14 0.42
N TYR A 89 11.03 -13.00 0.03
CA TYR A 89 9.94 -12.68 0.94
C TYR A 89 9.73 -13.77 2.00
N ARG A 90 9.69 -15.03 1.58
CA ARG A 90 9.55 -16.18 2.46
C ARG A 90 10.64 -16.19 3.52
N ASN A 91 11.91 -16.11 3.12
CA ASN A 91 13.03 -16.17 4.05
C ASN A 91 12.90 -15.08 5.13
N VAL A 92 12.59 -13.83 4.75
CA VAL A 92 12.44 -12.74 5.71
C VAL A 92 11.29 -12.99 6.67
N VAL A 93 10.15 -13.48 6.18
CA VAL A 93 8.97 -13.73 7.01
C VAL A 93 9.20 -14.90 7.95
N GLU A 94 9.77 -16.02 7.45
CA GLU A 94 10.09 -17.19 8.28
C GLU A 94 11.12 -16.86 9.35
N ASP A 95 12.19 -16.11 9.02
CA ASP A 95 13.22 -15.69 9.96
C ASP A 95 12.64 -14.80 11.07
N HIS A 96 11.68 -13.93 10.74
CA HIS A 96 11.06 -13.03 11.71
C HIS A 96 9.98 -13.71 12.56
N SER A 97 9.13 -14.53 11.95
CA SER A 97 7.95 -15.10 12.61
C SER A 97 8.20 -16.45 13.29
N GLY A 98 9.20 -17.18 12.84
CA GLY A 98 9.41 -18.59 13.18
C GLY A 98 8.39 -19.55 12.54
N LEU A 99 7.46 -19.03 11.75
CA LEU A 99 6.42 -19.82 11.07
C LEU A 99 6.93 -20.29 9.71
N ARG A 100 6.45 -21.45 9.27
CA ARG A 100 6.77 -21.96 7.94
C ARG A 100 5.69 -21.60 6.94
N PHE A 101 6.08 -21.08 5.78
CA PHE A 101 5.20 -20.68 4.69
C PHE A 101 4.28 -21.80 4.17
N CYS A 102 4.70 -23.05 4.28
CA CYS A 102 3.90 -24.21 3.86
C CYS A 102 2.76 -24.56 4.84
N GLU A 103 2.78 -24.01 6.05
CA GLU A 103 1.81 -24.34 7.12
C GLU A 103 0.66 -23.35 7.19
N ILE A 104 0.79 -22.19 6.57
CA ILE A 104 -0.17 -21.09 6.67
C ILE A 104 -0.54 -20.59 5.27
N PRO A 105 -1.82 -20.31 4.99
CA PRO A 105 -2.24 -19.69 3.73
C PRO A 105 -1.51 -18.38 3.47
N PHE A 106 -1.03 -18.19 2.25
CA PHE A 106 -0.31 -16.95 1.88
C PHE A 106 -1.10 -15.68 2.20
N SER A 107 -2.41 -15.69 2.02
CA SER A 107 -3.29 -14.54 2.32
C SER A 107 -3.27 -14.11 3.79
N GLU A 108 -3.02 -15.02 4.72
CA GLU A 108 -2.89 -14.71 6.14
C GLU A 108 -1.53 -14.09 6.44
N ILE A 109 -0.47 -14.65 5.86
CA ILE A 109 0.88 -14.11 5.96
C ILE A 109 0.94 -12.70 5.38
N ALA A 110 0.41 -12.53 4.18
CA ALA A 110 0.45 -11.28 3.42
C ALA A 110 -0.21 -10.11 4.17
N ARG A 111 -1.28 -10.37 4.91
CA ARG A 111 -1.95 -9.34 5.74
C ARG A 111 -1.07 -8.81 6.87
N ALA A 112 -0.16 -9.62 7.39
CA ALA A 112 0.72 -9.26 8.50
C ALA A 112 2.06 -8.70 8.02
N TYR A 113 2.44 -8.97 6.76
CA TYR A 113 3.75 -8.66 6.20
C TYR A 113 3.68 -7.95 4.85
N PRO A 114 3.18 -6.70 4.79
CA PRO A 114 3.18 -5.93 3.55
C PRO A 114 4.60 -5.49 3.16
N PHE A 115 4.76 -5.04 1.92
CA PHE A 115 5.94 -4.31 1.49
C PHE A 115 5.84 -2.83 1.83
N GLY A 116 6.96 -2.23 2.24
CA GLY A 116 7.17 -0.78 2.31
C GLY A 116 8.07 -0.35 1.16
N ILE A 117 7.55 0.43 0.22
CA ILE A 117 8.34 0.97 -0.89
C ILE A 117 8.98 2.27 -0.42
N ALA A 118 10.30 2.32 -0.45
CA ALA A 118 11.04 3.54 -0.12
C ALA A 118 10.77 4.67 -1.13
N LYS A 119 10.46 5.85 -0.61
CA LYS A 119 10.29 7.10 -1.34
C LYS A 119 11.34 8.11 -0.88
N LEU A 120 11.30 9.31 -1.45
CA LEU A 120 12.13 10.42 -0.98
C LEU A 120 11.74 10.79 0.46
N ALA A 121 12.69 11.25 1.24
CA ALA A 121 12.52 11.69 2.63
C ALA A 121 12.08 10.57 3.61
N ASP A 122 12.62 9.35 3.44
CA ASP A 122 12.38 8.19 4.32
C ASP A 122 10.92 7.76 4.47
N GLU A 123 10.04 8.24 3.60
CA GLU A 123 8.66 7.76 3.57
C GLU A 123 8.57 6.38 2.93
N LEU A 124 7.78 5.51 3.57
CA LEU A 124 7.46 4.19 3.05
C LEU A 124 6.00 4.15 2.58
N VAL A 125 5.80 3.78 1.33
CA VAL A 125 4.47 3.52 0.77
C VAL A 125 4.17 2.04 0.88
N ILE A 126 3.11 1.71 1.61
CA ILE A 126 2.70 0.33 1.84
C ILE A 126 2.11 -0.27 0.57
N ARG A 127 2.51 -1.51 0.26
CA ARG A 127 1.99 -2.35 -0.83
C ARG A 127 1.70 -3.74 -0.31
N ASP A 128 0.44 -4.11 -0.36
CA ASP A 128 0.01 -5.42 0.12
C ASP A 128 0.25 -6.49 -0.94
N PRO A 129 0.99 -7.56 -0.61
CA PRO A 129 0.98 -8.77 -1.41
C PRO A 129 -0.41 -9.42 -1.29
N ILE A 130 -0.95 -9.93 -2.39
CA ILE A 130 -2.30 -10.55 -2.39
C ILE A 130 -2.28 -12.00 -2.86
N ALA A 131 -1.31 -12.38 -3.66
CA ALA A 131 -1.20 -13.75 -4.17
C ALA A 131 0.24 -14.11 -4.55
N LEU A 132 0.49 -15.41 -4.62
CA LEU A 132 1.67 -15.99 -5.27
C LEU A 132 1.26 -16.57 -6.63
N LYS A 133 2.06 -16.31 -7.65
CA LYS A 133 2.01 -16.99 -8.95
C LYS A 133 3.34 -17.67 -9.21
N GLY A 134 3.45 -18.92 -8.79
CA GLY A 134 4.73 -19.61 -8.73
C GLY A 134 5.70 -18.89 -7.79
N GLN A 135 6.78 -18.36 -8.32
CA GLN A 135 7.79 -17.62 -7.55
C GLN A 135 7.61 -16.09 -7.61
N ARG A 136 6.53 -15.61 -8.22
CA ARG A 136 6.19 -14.20 -8.32
C ARG A 136 5.24 -13.78 -7.20
N ILE A 137 5.31 -12.54 -6.77
CA ILE A 137 4.40 -11.96 -5.79
C ILE A 137 3.51 -10.94 -6.50
N VAL A 138 2.20 -11.15 -6.43
CA VAL A 138 1.19 -10.20 -6.93
C VAL A 138 0.86 -9.21 -5.82
N CYS A 139 0.92 -7.92 -6.13
CA CYS A 139 0.64 -6.85 -5.18
C CYS A 139 -0.64 -6.07 -5.54
N VAL A 140 -1.22 -5.39 -4.55
CA VAL A 140 -2.26 -4.37 -4.80
C VAL A 140 -1.59 -3.15 -5.43
N GLY A 141 -1.66 -3.03 -6.75
CA GLY A 141 -1.05 -1.95 -7.51
C GLY A 141 0.41 -2.19 -7.89
N GLU A 142 0.89 -1.32 -8.75
CA GLU A 142 2.19 -1.44 -9.38
C GLU A 142 3.35 -1.19 -8.40
N VAL A 143 4.40 -1.98 -8.58
CA VAL A 143 5.72 -1.76 -7.99
C VAL A 143 6.71 -1.56 -9.14
N ARG A 144 7.47 -0.46 -9.12
CA ARG A 144 8.36 -0.14 -10.23
C ARG A 144 9.68 -0.91 -10.11
N ARG A 145 10.19 -1.39 -11.24
CA ARG A 145 11.56 -1.91 -11.34
C ARG A 145 12.55 -0.87 -10.83
N GLY A 146 13.53 -1.30 -10.05
CA GLY A 146 14.55 -0.44 -9.46
C GLY A 146 14.12 0.22 -8.13
N SER A 147 12.85 0.09 -7.72
CA SER A 147 12.42 0.52 -6.38
C SER A 147 13.12 -0.29 -5.29
N TYR A 148 13.30 0.34 -4.14
CA TYR A 148 13.72 -0.36 -2.93
C TYR A 148 12.50 -0.68 -2.07
N VAL A 149 12.43 -1.93 -1.61
CA VAL A 149 11.33 -2.43 -0.78
C VAL A 149 11.86 -3.03 0.51
N HIS A 150 11.10 -2.86 1.57
CA HIS A 150 11.28 -3.54 2.85
C HIS A 150 10.12 -4.50 3.06
N VAL A 151 10.35 -5.61 3.72
CA VAL A 151 9.25 -6.39 4.32
C VAL A 151 8.90 -5.72 5.64
N MET A 152 7.62 -5.48 5.84
CA MET A 152 7.10 -4.76 7.00
C MET A 152 6.34 -5.72 7.91
N HIS A 153 6.24 -5.34 9.19
CA HIS A 153 5.34 -5.99 10.15
C HIS A 153 4.68 -4.96 11.05
N GLY A 154 3.40 -5.14 11.36
CA GLY A 154 2.64 -4.22 12.19
C GLY A 154 2.11 -4.88 13.44
N LYS A 155 2.30 -4.21 14.59
CA LYS A 155 1.62 -4.57 15.85
C LYS A 155 0.37 -3.69 16.02
N PRO A 156 -0.72 -4.19 16.60
CA PRO A 156 -1.96 -3.42 16.79
C PRO A 156 -1.72 -2.06 17.46
N ASP A 157 -0.87 -2.00 18.48
CA ASP A 157 -0.54 -0.75 19.20
C ASP A 157 0.11 0.29 18.29
N TYR A 158 1.00 -0.13 17.38
CA TYR A 158 1.65 0.78 16.44
C TYR A 158 0.69 1.30 15.38
N VAL A 159 -0.26 0.47 14.96
CA VAL A 159 -1.32 0.87 14.01
C VAL A 159 -2.25 1.90 14.69
N SER A 160 -2.65 1.65 15.94
CA SER A 160 -3.45 2.59 16.71
C SER A 160 -2.72 3.92 16.94
N ALA A 161 -1.45 3.88 17.32
CA ALA A 161 -0.64 5.08 17.50
C ALA A 161 -0.42 5.86 16.18
N ALA A 162 -0.43 5.19 15.03
CA ALA A 162 -0.33 5.84 13.73
C ALA A 162 -1.53 6.75 13.43
N ALA A 163 -2.73 6.37 13.86
CA ALA A 163 -3.92 7.24 13.72
C ALA A 163 -3.72 8.57 14.47
N GLY A 164 -3.14 8.53 15.67
CA GLY A 164 -2.77 9.73 16.44
C GLY A 164 -1.77 10.61 15.69
N ARG A 165 -0.72 10.01 15.11
CA ARG A 165 0.26 10.74 14.30
C ARG A 165 -0.34 11.34 13.03
N ALA A 166 -1.20 10.61 12.34
CA ALA A 166 -1.91 11.12 11.16
C ALA A 166 -2.76 12.35 11.50
N ARG A 167 -3.52 12.28 12.62
CA ARG A 167 -4.29 13.41 13.14
C ARG A 167 -3.40 14.61 13.45
N GLN A 168 -2.29 14.40 14.14
CA GLN A 168 -1.36 15.48 14.49
C GLN A 168 -0.82 16.17 13.24
N ARG A 169 -0.34 15.43 12.25
CA ARG A 169 0.15 15.96 10.96
C ARG A 169 -0.94 16.73 10.22
N ALA A 170 -2.19 16.24 10.22
CA ALA A 170 -3.31 16.94 9.62
C ALA A 170 -3.55 18.31 10.30
N MET A 171 -3.47 18.37 11.62
CA MET A 171 -3.63 19.62 12.38
C MET A 171 -2.47 20.61 12.16
N GLU A 172 -1.25 20.12 12.01
CA GLU A 172 -0.07 20.94 11.67
C GLU A 172 -0.22 21.54 10.27
N ASN A 173 -0.62 20.73 9.29
CA ASN A 173 -0.87 21.17 7.91
C ASN A 173 -2.07 22.12 7.79
N LEU A 174 -3.05 22.04 8.68
CA LEU A 174 -4.17 22.96 8.74
C LEU A 174 -3.74 24.36 9.23
N LYS A 175 -2.80 24.43 10.17
CA LYS A 175 -2.30 25.69 10.75
C LYS A 175 -1.29 26.41 9.88
N GLY A 176 -0.65 25.71 8.96
CA GLY A 176 0.39 26.25 8.07
C GLY A 176 -0.15 26.89 6.79
N ARG A 177 -1.48 27.08 6.65
CA ARG A 177 -2.14 27.68 5.49
C ARG A 177 -2.78 28.99 5.81
#